data_3fd893027eda6a6fff4977fc838c5b38
#
_entry.id   3fd893027eda6a6fff4977fc838c5b38
#
_cell.length_a   1.000
_cell.length_b   1.000
_cell.length_c   1.000
_cell.angle_alpha   90.00
_cell.angle_beta   90.00
_cell.angle_gamma   90.00
#
_symmetry.space_group_name_H-M   'P 1'
#
loop_
_entity.id
_entity.type
_entity.pdbx_description
1 polymer ?
#
loop_
_entity_poly.entity_id
_entity_poly.type
_entity_poly.pdbx_seq_one_letter_code
_entity_poly.pdbx_strand_id
1 'polypeptide(L)'
;VILNAFDVTLTLPGIAGIILSIGMAVDANVIIFARVREEMARGRSVKVSLKSGFQKAMSAIVDGNVTTLIAAAVLWFKGSGTVKGFAQTLAIGIVVSMFTALVITRMIVFAFYGIGIRKESLYYHKMKERKPINFLGKKKVFFSISIAMILAGFVVMGVHSAQGNGALAYSLDFKGGTSMNVKFDKDYSIDEIDKEIVPVVEKVTGDHNIQTQKVSGTKQVVIKTVTLSL
;
A
#
# COMPACT_ATOMS: atom_id res chain seq x y z
N VAL A 1 -11.14 14.70 9.77
CA VAL A 1 -12.40 14.56 10.52
C VAL A 1 -12.61 13.10 10.93
N ILE A 2 -12.73 12.14 9.99
CA ILE A 2 -13.02 10.73 10.33
C ILE A 2 -11.93 10.12 11.24
N LEU A 3 -10.66 10.25 10.91
CA LEU A 3 -9.55 9.72 11.71
C LEU A 3 -9.52 10.30 13.14
N ASN A 4 -9.84 11.59 13.28
CA ASN A 4 -9.93 12.24 14.59
C ASN A 4 -11.14 11.74 15.39
N ALA A 5 -12.26 11.41 14.73
CA ALA A 5 -13.43 10.86 15.41
C ALA A 5 -13.21 9.46 15.99
N PHE A 6 -12.22 8.71 15.47
CA PHE A 6 -11.84 7.38 15.95
C PHE A 6 -10.56 7.38 16.80
N ASP A 7 -10.07 8.55 17.24
CA ASP A 7 -8.83 8.72 18.03
C ASP A 7 -7.63 7.93 17.45
N VAL A 8 -7.53 7.92 16.12
CA VAL A 8 -6.46 7.18 15.43
C VAL A 8 -5.17 8.00 15.47
N THR A 9 -4.17 7.50 16.17
CA THR A 9 -2.83 8.08 16.17
C THR A 9 -2.19 7.91 14.79
N LEU A 10 -1.87 9.03 14.14
CA LEU A 10 -1.24 9.03 12.83
C LEU A 10 0.24 8.65 12.95
N THR A 11 0.57 7.46 12.49
CA THR A 11 1.95 6.93 12.40
C THR A 11 2.45 6.97 10.96
N LEU A 12 3.79 6.88 10.74
CA LEU A 12 4.34 6.79 9.38
C LEU A 12 3.72 5.65 8.56
N PRO A 13 3.62 4.40 9.08
CA PRO A 13 2.86 3.35 8.39
C PRO A 13 1.38 3.68 8.23
N GLY A 14 0.78 4.43 9.17
CA GLY A 14 -0.60 4.89 9.05
C GLY A 14 -0.82 5.83 7.87
N ILE A 15 0.13 6.72 7.59
CA ILE A 15 0.12 7.56 6.38
C ILE A 15 0.17 6.69 5.12
N ALA A 16 1.04 5.67 5.10
CA ALA A 16 1.11 4.72 3.99
C ALA A 16 -0.23 3.99 3.78
N GLY A 17 -0.93 3.62 4.85
CA GLY A 17 -2.28 3.05 4.80
C GLY A 17 -3.31 3.97 4.14
N ILE A 18 -3.26 5.27 4.43
CA ILE A 18 -4.12 6.27 3.79
C ILE A 18 -3.81 6.36 2.29
N ILE A 19 -2.54 6.49 1.91
CA ILE A 19 -2.12 6.57 0.50
C ILE A 19 -2.56 5.33 -0.27
N LEU A 20 -2.39 4.15 0.32
CA LEU A 20 -2.83 2.88 -0.27
C LEU A 20 -4.36 2.85 -0.47
N SER A 21 -5.14 3.32 0.52
CA SER A 21 -6.59 3.37 0.41
C SER A 21 -7.09 4.33 -0.67
N ILE A 22 -6.37 5.43 -0.91
CA ILE A 22 -6.67 6.35 -2.03
C ILE A 22 -6.49 5.65 -3.38
N GLY A 23 -5.40 4.88 -3.54
CA GLY A 23 -5.17 4.06 -4.73
C GLY A 23 -6.33 3.09 -5.00
N MET A 24 -6.76 2.35 -3.98
CA MET A 24 -7.89 1.42 -4.07
C MET A 24 -9.22 2.11 -4.36
N ALA A 25 -9.42 3.33 -3.85
CA ALA A 25 -10.61 4.12 -4.17
C ALA A 25 -10.68 4.49 -5.66
N VAL A 26 -9.55 4.84 -6.26
CA VAL A 26 -9.45 5.11 -7.71
C VAL A 26 -9.73 3.83 -8.49
N ASP A 27 -9.16 2.69 -8.09
CA ASP A 27 -9.37 1.39 -8.75
C ASP A 27 -10.83 0.98 -8.78
N ALA A 28 -11.58 1.18 -7.70
CA ALA A 28 -13.02 0.91 -7.65
C ALA A 28 -13.78 1.69 -8.74
N ASN A 29 -13.47 2.97 -8.93
CA ASN A 29 -14.08 3.79 -9.98
C ASN A 29 -13.67 3.31 -11.39
N VAL A 30 -12.40 2.93 -11.58
CA VAL A 30 -11.91 2.38 -12.86
C VAL A 30 -12.68 1.12 -13.23
N ILE A 31 -12.90 0.20 -12.29
CA ILE A 31 -13.67 -1.04 -12.51
C ILE A 31 -15.12 -0.71 -12.90
N ILE A 32 -15.78 0.20 -12.17
CA ILE A 32 -17.16 0.63 -12.48
C ILE A 32 -17.26 1.16 -13.90
N PHE A 33 -16.42 2.14 -14.24
CA PHE A 33 -16.48 2.78 -15.56
C PHE A 33 -15.99 1.84 -16.69
N ALA A 34 -15.11 0.88 -16.42
CA ALA A 34 -14.78 -0.16 -17.39
C ALA A 34 -15.99 -1.01 -17.72
N ARG A 35 -16.76 -1.45 -16.71
CA ARG A 35 -17.99 -2.21 -16.92
C ARG A 35 -19.09 -1.39 -17.63
N VAL A 36 -19.25 -0.12 -17.29
CA VAL A 36 -20.16 0.78 -18.00
C VAL A 36 -19.79 0.87 -19.49
N ARG A 37 -18.51 1.05 -19.80
CA ARG A 37 -18.01 1.10 -21.19
C ARG A 37 -18.23 -0.21 -21.94
N GLU A 38 -18.02 -1.36 -21.31
CA GLU A 38 -18.32 -2.67 -21.90
C GLU A 38 -19.80 -2.81 -22.28
N GLU A 39 -20.70 -2.37 -21.41
CA GLU A 39 -22.13 -2.40 -21.69
C GLU A 39 -22.54 -1.44 -22.83
N MET A 40 -21.93 -0.27 -22.88
CA MET A 40 -22.15 0.68 -23.99
C MET A 40 -21.59 0.16 -25.33
N ALA A 41 -20.43 -0.51 -25.30
CA ALA A 41 -19.87 -1.15 -26.49
C ALA A 41 -20.78 -2.24 -27.08
N ARG A 42 -21.64 -2.85 -26.25
CA ARG A 42 -22.68 -3.79 -26.68
C ARG A 42 -23.92 -3.15 -27.26
N GLY A 43 -23.93 -1.81 -27.45
CA GLY A 43 -25.06 -1.06 -28.02
C GLY A 43 -26.17 -0.76 -27.03
N ARG A 44 -25.97 -0.88 -25.74
CA ARG A 44 -26.98 -0.53 -24.72
C ARG A 44 -27.03 0.98 -24.51
N SER A 45 -28.22 1.49 -24.17
CA SER A 45 -28.39 2.92 -23.84
C SER A 45 -27.58 3.30 -22.59
N VAL A 46 -27.18 4.56 -22.47
CA VAL A 46 -26.40 5.10 -21.34
C VAL A 46 -27.00 4.72 -19.99
N LYS A 47 -28.33 4.89 -19.81
CA LYS A 47 -29.04 4.57 -18.58
C LYS A 47 -28.91 3.08 -18.18
N VAL A 48 -29.09 2.19 -19.14
CA VAL A 48 -29.01 0.75 -18.93
C VAL A 48 -27.55 0.36 -18.64
N SER A 49 -26.61 0.93 -19.36
CA SER A 49 -25.17 0.67 -19.18
C SER A 49 -24.67 1.14 -17.82
N LEU A 50 -25.10 2.31 -17.35
CA LEU A 50 -24.79 2.78 -16.00
C LEU A 50 -25.33 1.80 -14.94
N LYS A 51 -26.62 1.44 -15.00
CA LYS A 51 -27.25 0.52 -14.04
C LYS A 51 -26.53 -0.84 -14.02
N SER A 52 -26.34 -1.43 -15.20
CA SER A 52 -25.70 -2.74 -15.34
C SER A 52 -24.21 -2.71 -14.96
N GLY A 53 -23.49 -1.64 -15.33
CA GLY A 53 -22.08 -1.47 -15.00
C GLY A 53 -21.83 -1.40 -13.49
N PHE A 54 -22.59 -0.56 -12.78
CA PHE A 54 -22.51 -0.49 -11.31
C PHE A 54 -22.86 -1.83 -10.66
N GLN A 55 -23.90 -2.52 -11.12
CA GLN A 55 -24.32 -3.80 -10.57
C GLN A 55 -23.25 -4.89 -10.78
N LYS A 56 -22.65 -4.96 -11.96
CA LYS A 56 -21.60 -5.95 -12.26
C LYS A 56 -20.26 -5.66 -11.58
N ALA A 57 -19.95 -4.39 -11.40
CA ALA A 57 -18.72 -3.99 -10.70
C ALA A 57 -18.80 -4.23 -9.19
N MET A 58 -20.01 -4.18 -8.61
CA MET A 58 -20.21 -4.27 -7.16
C MET A 58 -19.58 -5.52 -6.54
N SER A 59 -19.81 -6.71 -7.11
CA SER A 59 -19.24 -7.96 -6.59
C SER A 59 -17.71 -7.90 -6.57
N ALA A 60 -17.07 -7.52 -7.68
CA ALA A 60 -15.61 -7.46 -7.76
C ALA A 60 -15.01 -6.45 -6.76
N ILE A 61 -15.67 -5.28 -6.57
CA ILE A 61 -15.21 -4.27 -5.62
C ILE A 61 -15.36 -4.77 -4.18
N VAL A 62 -16.50 -5.37 -3.84
CA VAL A 62 -16.74 -5.88 -2.49
C VAL A 62 -15.79 -7.03 -2.17
N ASP A 63 -15.66 -8.02 -3.07
CA ASP A 63 -14.82 -9.20 -2.86
C ASP A 63 -13.34 -8.82 -2.64
N GLY A 64 -12.80 -7.92 -3.48
CA GLY A 64 -11.42 -7.44 -3.34
C GLY A 64 -11.17 -6.67 -2.05
N ASN A 65 -12.09 -5.80 -1.67
CA ASN A 65 -11.95 -4.99 -0.47
C ASN A 65 -12.20 -5.80 0.83
N VAL A 66 -13.11 -6.77 0.83
CA VAL A 66 -13.33 -7.67 1.97
C VAL A 66 -12.06 -8.46 2.29
N THR A 67 -11.36 -8.97 1.27
CA THR A 67 -10.08 -9.67 1.47
C THR A 67 -9.05 -8.78 2.17
N THR A 68 -8.95 -7.52 1.74
CA THR A 68 -8.02 -6.55 2.35
C THR A 68 -8.46 -6.14 3.77
N LEU A 69 -9.77 -6.03 4.01
CA LEU A 69 -10.32 -5.78 5.36
C LEU A 69 -10.00 -6.92 6.33
N ILE A 70 -10.06 -8.19 5.87
CA ILE A 70 -9.65 -9.34 6.68
C ILE A 70 -8.18 -9.24 7.06
N ALA A 71 -7.31 -8.92 6.09
CA ALA A 71 -5.89 -8.72 6.37
C ALA A 71 -5.67 -7.57 7.37
N ALA A 72 -6.34 -6.44 7.20
CA ALA A 72 -6.28 -5.32 8.11
C ALA A 72 -6.76 -5.69 9.52
N ALA A 73 -7.84 -6.48 9.64
CA ALA A 73 -8.34 -6.97 10.93
C ALA A 73 -7.29 -7.86 11.62
N VAL A 74 -6.68 -8.80 10.92
CA VAL A 74 -5.61 -9.65 11.48
C VAL A 74 -4.44 -8.79 11.98
N LEU A 75 -3.99 -7.81 11.18
CA LEU A 75 -2.94 -6.88 11.57
C LEU A 75 -3.33 -6.01 12.77
N TRP A 76 -4.59 -5.65 12.91
CA TRP A 76 -5.07 -4.88 14.05
C TRP A 76 -5.10 -5.70 15.34
N PHE A 77 -5.55 -6.97 15.28
CA PHE A 77 -5.62 -7.84 16.45
C PHE A 77 -4.24 -8.39 16.87
N LYS A 78 -3.37 -8.73 15.91
CA LYS A 78 -2.07 -9.34 16.17
C LYS A 78 -0.90 -8.37 16.13
N GLY A 79 -1.06 -7.22 15.51
CA GLY A 79 -0.02 -6.20 15.39
C GLY A 79 0.19 -5.41 16.68
N SER A 80 1.36 -4.81 16.81
CA SER A 80 1.73 -3.93 17.89
C SER A 80 2.14 -2.55 17.38
N GLY A 81 2.04 -1.52 18.22
CA GLY A 81 2.55 -0.18 17.94
C GLY A 81 2.11 0.39 16.57
N THR A 82 3.09 0.66 15.72
CA THR A 82 2.90 1.32 14.42
C THR A 82 2.14 0.48 13.39
N VAL A 83 2.25 -0.87 13.47
CA VAL A 83 1.52 -1.79 12.59
C VAL A 83 0.02 -1.73 12.85
N LYS A 84 -0.38 -1.58 14.11
CA LYS A 84 -1.79 -1.42 14.47
C LYS A 84 -2.37 -0.11 13.92
N GLY A 85 -1.59 0.99 13.98
CA GLY A 85 -1.99 2.27 13.38
C GLY A 85 -2.16 2.18 11.86
N PHE A 86 -1.28 1.47 11.15
CA PHE A 86 -1.43 1.16 9.73
C PHE A 86 -2.72 0.39 9.45
N ALA A 87 -3.00 -0.67 10.19
CA ALA A 87 -4.18 -1.50 10.01
C ALA A 87 -5.48 -0.71 10.21
N GLN A 88 -5.53 0.16 11.22
CA GLN A 88 -6.69 1.02 11.48
C GLN A 88 -6.95 2.02 10.34
N THR A 89 -5.92 2.76 9.91
CA THR A 89 -6.06 3.74 8.82
C THR A 89 -6.43 3.08 7.51
N LEU A 90 -5.86 1.90 7.21
CA LEU A 90 -6.18 1.11 6.04
C LEU A 90 -7.65 0.65 6.07
N ALA A 91 -8.10 0.07 7.18
CA ALA A 91 -9.49 -0.41 7.31
C ALA A 91 -10.51 0.72 7.15
N ILE A 92 -10.31 1.84 7.84
CA ILE A 92 -11.18 3.01 7.72
C ILE A 92 -11.18 3.54 6.27
N GLY A 93 -10.00 3.66 5.67
CA GLY A 93 -9.85 4.11 4.29
C GLY A 93 -10.60 3.23 3.28
N ILE A 94 -10.54 1.90 3.43
CA ILE A 94 -11.27 0.95 2.59
C ILE A 94 -12.78 1.11 2.74
N VAL A 95 -13.30 1.15 3.96
CA VAL A 95 -14.73 1.30 4.21
C VAL A 95 -15.27 2.61 3.61
N VAL A 96 -14.56 3.72 3.84
CA VAL A 96 -14.91 5.03 3.28
C VAL A 96 -14.85 5.03 1.76
N SER A 97 -13.81 4.42 1.17
CA SER A 97 -13.66 4.35 -0.28
C SER A 97 -14.74 3.49 -0.94
N MET A 98 -15.11 2.36 -0.34
CA MET A 98 -16.22 1.53 -0.80
C MET A 98 -17.55 2.29 -0.76
N PHE A 99 -17.84 2.95 0.34
CA PHE A 99 -19.05 3.76 0.47
C PHE A 99 -19.08 4.87 -0.60
N THR A 100 -17.98 5.57 -0.79
CA THR A 100 -17.86 6.63 -1.80
C THR A 100 -18.06 6.08 -3.21
N ALA A 101 -17.42 4.98 -3.57
CA ALA A 101 -17.53 4.40 -4.91
C ALA A 101 -18.92 3.83 -5.20
N LEU A 102 -19.50 3.08 -4.26
CA LEU A 102 -20.76 2.38 -4.49
C LEU A 102 -22.01 3.25 -4.30
N VAL A 103 -21.93 4.25 -3.41
CA VAL A 103 -23.08 5.11 -3.07
C VAL A 103 -22.92 6.48 -3.69
N ILE A 104 -21.90 7.25 -3.29
CA ILE A 104 -21.76 8.65 -3.67
C ILE A 104 -21.50 8.79 -5.18
N THR A 105 -20.53 8.06 -5.73
CA THR A 105 -20.24 8.10 -7.17
C THR A 105 -21.45 7.67 -7.98
N ARG A 106 -22.17 6.64 -7.55
CA ARG A 106 -23.40 6.21 -8.19
C ARG A 106 -24.46 7.33 -8.20
N MET A 107 -24.70 7.96 -7.06
CA MET A 107 -25.67 9.07 -6.96
C MET A 107 -25.29 10.23 -7.87
N ILE A 108 -24.03 10.65 -7.88
CA ILE A 108 -23.51 11.74 -8.71
C ILE A 108 -23.71 11.44 -10.20
N VAL A 109 -23.31 10.23 -10.64
CA VAL A 109 -23.41 9.85 -12.06
C VAL A 109 -24.86 9.77 -12.52
N PHE A 110 -25.76 9.23 -11.69
CA PHE A 110 -27.20 9.22 -12.01
C PHE A 110 -27.83 10.63 -11.97
N ALA A 111 -27.36 11.51 -11.07
CA ALA A 111 -27.79 12.91 -11.04
C ALA A 111 -27.37 13.64 -12.32
N PHE A 112 -26.15 13.47 -12.79
CA PHE A 112 -25.68 14.03 -14.07
C PHE A 112 -26.54 13.55 -15.25
N TYR A 113 -26.86 12.26 -15.28
CA TYR A 113 -27.77 11.72 -16.29
C TYR A 113 -29.16 12.36 -16.19
N GLY A 114 -29.67 12.60 -14.98
CA GLY A 114 -30.97 13.24 -14.71
C GLY A 114 -31.06 14.72 -15.16
N ILE A 115 -29.99 15.48 -14.97
CA ILE A 115 -29.85 16.90 -15.37
C ILE A 115 -29.81 17.06 -16.90
N GLY A 116 -29.65 15.95 -17.65
CA GLY A 116 -29.65 15.97 -19.11
C GLY A 116 -28.30 15.74 -19.77
N ILE A 117 -27.27 15.37 -19.02
CA ILE A 117 -25.96 14.95 -19.56
C ILE A 117 -26.11 13.51 -20.06
N ARG A 118 -26.65 13.33 -21.29
CA ARG A 118 -27.00 12.01 -21.87
C ARG A 118 -26.21 11.64 -23.11
N LYS A 119 -25.31 12.53 -23.57
CA LYS A 119 -24.47 12.27 -24.77
C LYS A 119 -23.58 11.09 -24.57
N GLU A 120 -23.69 10.05 -25.41
CA GLU A 120 -22.87 8.84 -25.37
C GLU A 120 -21.37 9.13 -25.39
N SER A 121 -20.96 10.15 -26.17
CA SER A 121 -19.55 10.53 -26.30
C SER A 121 -18.87 10.97 -25.00
N LEU A 122 -19.63 11.37 -23.96
CA LEU A 122 -19.10 11.74 -22.65
C LEU A 122 -18.84 10.52 -21.77
N TYR A 123 -19.58 9.43 -21.96
CA TYR A 123 -19.46 8.20 -21.17
C TYR A 123 -18.61 7.15 -21.88
N TYR A 124 -18.62 7.15 -23.21
CA TYR A 124 -17.95 6.16 -24.03
C TYR A 124 -17.30 6.80 -25.25
N HIS A 125 -16.00 6.64 -25.36
CA HIS A 125 -15.27 6.96 -26.57
C HIS A 125 -14.94 5.66 -27.29
N LYS A 126 -15.43 5.51 -28.54
CA LYS A 126 -15.14 4.30 -29.34
C LYS A 126 -13.64 4.19 -29.55
N MET A 127 -13.00 3.28 -28.85
CA MET A 127 -11.57 3.06 -29.02
C MET A 127 -11.31 2.49 -30.41
N LYS A 128 -10.31 3.06 -31.11
CA LYS A 128 -9.81 2.51 -32.36
C LYS A 128 -9.32 1.08 -32.09
N GLU A 129 -9.82 0.11 -32.84
CA GLU A 129 -9.39 -1.28 -32.72
C GLU A 129 -7.87 -1.34 -32.95
N ARG A 130 -7.13 -1.70 -31.92
CA ARG A 130 -5.70 -1.98 -32.03
C ARG A 130 -5.53 -3.44 -32.41
N LYS A 131 -4.58 -3.70 -33.31
CA LYS A 131 -4.24 -5.09 -33.67
C LYS A 131 -3.86 -5.85 -32.38
N PRO A 132 -4.47 -7.01 -32.13
CA PRO A 132 -4.14 -7.79 -30.94
C PRO A 132 -2.68 -8.22 -30.97
N ILE A 133 -1.98 -8.01 -29.86
CA ILE A 133 -0.61 -8.48 -29.72
C ILE A 133 -0.66 -9.97 -29.40
N ASN A 134 0.02 -10.78 -30.22
CA ASN A 134 0.08 -12.23 -29.99
C ASN A 134 1.07 -12.58 -28.87
N PHE A 135 0.60 -12.48 -27.62
CA PHE A 135 1.39 -12.86 -26.45
C PHE A 135 1.66 -14.36 -26.39
N LEU A 136 0.67 -15.18 -26.78
CA LEU A 136 0.79 -16.64 -26.79
C LEU A 136 1.88 -17.13 -27.75
N GLY A 137 2.02 -16.50 -28.90
CA GLY A 137 3.08 -16.82 -29.83
C GLY A 137 4.50 -16.56 -29.33
N LYS A 138 4.61 -15.55 -28.40
CA LYS A 138 5.89 -15.17 -27.79
C LYS A 138 6.07 -15.72 -26.37
N LYS A 139 5.28 -16.70 -25.94
CA LYS A 139 5.31 -17.25 -24.59
C LYS A 139 6.71 -17.68 -24.14
N LYS A 140 7.49 -18.33 -25.00
CA LYS A 140 8.87 -18.76 -24.68
C LYS A 140 9.76 -17.58 -24.26
N VAL A 141 9.66 -16.43 -24.94
CA VAL A 141 10.42 -15.22 -24.62
C VAL A 141 10.02 -14.66 -23.24
N PHE A 142 8.73 -14.55 -22.98
CA PHE A 142 8.25 -14.04 -21.69
C PHE A 142 8.61 -14.96 -20.53
N PHE A 143 8.46 -16.28 -20.70
CA PHE A 143 8.90 -17.25 -19.69
C PHE A 143 10.41 -17.21 -19.47
N SER A 144 11.22 -17.12 -20.52
CA SER A 144 12.67 -17.01 -20.40
C SER A 144 13.09 -15.76 -19.63
N ILE A 145 12.46 -14.61 -19.89
CA ILE A 145 12.74 -13.36 -19.17
C ILE A 145 12.36 -13.51 -17.68
N SER A 146 11.19 -14.07 -17.39
CA SER A 146 10.75 -14.28 -16.00
C SER A 146 11.68 -15.22 -15.25
N ILE A 147 12.05 -16.34 -15.86
CA ILE A 147 12.98 -17.31 -15.26
C ILE A 147 14.35 -16.66 -15.05
N ALA A 148 14.86 -15.91 -16.03
CA ALA A 148 16.14 -15.22 -15.91
C ALA A 148 16.13 -14.20 -14.73
N MET A 149 15.06 -13.44 -14.57
CA MET A 149 14.92 -12.51 -13.43
C MET A 149 14.88 -13.23 -12.08
N ILE A 150 14.16 -14.35 -11.99
CA ILE A 150 14.09 -15.16 -10.77
C ILE A 150 15.47 -15.73 -10.43
N LEU A 151 16.15 -16.33 -11.42
CA LEU A 151 17.49 -16.88 -11.23
C LEU A 151 18.49 -15.79 -10.84
N ALA A 152 18.44 -14.62 -11.47
CA ALA A 152 19.26 -13.47 -11.08
C ALA A 152 19.04 -13.08 -9.61
N GLY A 153 17.80 -13.07 -9.12
CA GLY A 153 17.49 -12.84 -7.72
C GLY A 153 18.14 -13.87 -6.78
N PHE A 154 18.04 -15.16 -7.11
CA PHE A 154 18.68 -16.22 -6.34
C PHE A 154 20.20 -16.14 -6.36
N VAL A 155 20.79 -15.80 -7.52
CA VAL A 155 22.26 -15.61 -7.63
C VAL A 155 22.72 -14.46 -6.73
N VAL A 156 22.03 -13.31 -6.77
CA VAL A 156 22.35 -12.16 -5.90
C VAL A 156 22.24 -12.54 -4.42
N MET A 157 21.17 -13.24 -4.03
CA MET A 157 21.03 -13.74 -2.66
C MET A 157 22.17 -14.69 -2.25
N GLY A 158 22.57 -15.60 -3.14
CA GLY A 158 23.66 -16.54 -2.92
C GLY A 158 25.01 -15.82 -2.76
N VAL A 159 25.31 -14.87 -3.63
CA VAL A 159 26.54 -14.06 -3.55
C VAL A 159 26.57 -13.24 -2.25
N HIS A 160 25.46 -12.62 -1.88
CA HIS A 160 25.35 -11.82 -0.66
C HIS A 160 25.55 -12.68 0.60
N SER A 161 24.97 -13.87 0.60
CA SER A 161 25.17 -14.86 1.67
C SER A 161 26.61 -15.35 1.77
N ALA A 162 27.27 -15.60 0.65
CA ALA A 162 28.66 -16.04 0.59
C ALA A 162 29.65 -14.96 1.09
N GLN A 163 29.29 -13.69 0.98
CA GLN A 163 30.05 -12.55 1.52
C GLN A 163 29.88 -12.34 3.04
N GLY A 164 29.12 -13.19 3.73
CA GLY A 164 28.87 -13.09 5.17
C GLY A 164 27.78 -12.09 5.58
N ASN A 165 27.17 -11.39 4.62
CA ASN A 165 26.15 -10.36 4.90
C ASN A 165 24.74 -10.93 5.08
N GLY A 166 24.56 -12.26 4.98
CA GLY A 166 23.26 -12.92 4.98
C GLY A 166 22.54 -12.79 3.64
N ALA A 167 21.68 -13.75 3.30
CA ALA A 167 20.94 -13.76 2.03
C ALA A 167 20.02 -12.54 1.84
N LEU A 168 19.48 -12.03 2.94
CA LEU A 168 18.59 -10.87 3.00
C LEU A 168 18.96 -9.99 4.20
N ALA A 169 18.85 -8.68 4.03
CA ALA A 169 19.01 -7.72 5.12
C ALA A 169 17.72 -7.68 5.95
N TYR A 170 17.63 -8.52 6.99
CA TYR A 170 16.50 -8.51 7.91
C TYR A 170 16.60 -7.34 8.89
N SER A 171 15.48 -6.65 9.12
CA SER A 171 15.33 -5.70 10.22
C SER A 171 15.48 -6.40 11.59
N LEU A 172 15.84 -5.63 12.60
CA LEU A 172 15.90 -6.10 13.99
C LEU A 172 14.56 -6.65 14.49
N ASP A 173 13.43 -6.19 13.95
CA ASP A 173 12.10 -6.70 14.27
C ASP A 173 11.96 -8.20 13.93
N PHE A 174 12.75 -8.72 12.98
CA PHE A 174 12.77 -10.14 12.58
C PHE A 174 13.94 -10.92 13.21
N LYS A 175 15.08 -10.26 13.41
CA LYS A 175 16.28 -10.91 14.00
C LYS A 175 16.21 -10.98 15.53
N GLY A 176 15.35 -10.17 16.14
CA GLY A 176 15.39 -9.86 17.55
C GLY A 176 16.48 -8.82 17.85
N GLY A 177 16.39 -8.16 18.97
CA GLY A 177 17.36 -7.14 19.35
C GLY A 177 16.94 -6.38 20.59
N THR A 178 17.77 -5.45 21.00
CA THR A 178 17.52 -4.54 22.13
C THR A 178 17.07 -3.19 21.60
N SER A 179 15.97 -2.67 22.13
CA SER A 179 15.50 -1.31 21.86
C SER A 179 15.65 -0.47 23.12
N MET A 180 16.43 0.59 23.04
CA MET A 180 16.67 1.51 24.15
C MET A 180 16.10 2.88 23.81
N ASN A 181 15.41 3.49 24.78
CA ASN A 181 14.95 4.86 24.66
C ASN A 181 15.85 5.75 25.52
N VAL A 182 16.73 6.50 24.87
CA VAL A 182 17.74 7.33 25.54
C VAL A 182 17.29 8.78 25.48
N LYS A 183 17.24 9.43 26.63
CA LYS A 183 16.99 10.87 26.75
C LYS A 183 18.31 11.61 26.87
N PHE A 184 18.56 12.51 25.97
CA PHE A 184 19.78 13.34 25.94
C PHE A 184 19.51 14.72 26.54
N ASP A 185 20.57 15.36 27.00
CA ASP A 185 20.49 16.75 27.49
C ASP A 185 20.36 17.76 26.34
N LYS A 186 20.96 17.44 25.18
CA LYS A 186 20.92 18.22 23.96
C LYS A 186 19.83 17.65 23.01
N ASP A 187 19.21 18.50 22.22
CA ASP A 187 18.32 18.10 21.12
C ASP A 187 19.17 17.81 19.87
N TYR A 188 19.37 16.53 19.55
CA TYR A 188 20.12 16.11 18.38
C TYR A 188 19.27 16.12 17.13
N SER A 189 19.80 16.61 16.03
CA SER A 189 19.23 16.40 14.69
C SER A 189 19.50 14.97 14.23
N ILE A 190 18.79 14.50 13.18
CA ILE A 190 18.98 13.15 12.63
C ILE A 190 20.42 12.98 12.13
N ASP A 191 20.97 13.99 11.46
CA ASP A 191 22.34 13.97 10.93
C ASP A 191 23.42 13.94 12.05
N GLU A 192 23.15 14.58 13.19
CA GLU A 192 24.04 14.53 14.36
C GLU A 192 23.97 13.16 15.05
N ILE A 193 22.80 12.54 15.12
CA ILE A 193 22.62 11.20 15.66
C ILE A 193 23.46 10.20 14.87
N ASP A 194 23.39 10.25 13.55
CA ASP A 194 24.14 9.34 12.66
C ASP A 194 25.66 9.56 12.73
N LYS A 195 26.11 10.80 12.99
CA LYS A 195 27.54 11.14 13.04
C LYS A 195 28.17 10.94 14.42
N GLU A 196 27.43 11.23 15.48
CA GLU A 196 27.99 11.28 16.84
C GLU A 196 27.57 10.07 17.69
N ILE A 197 26.34 9.59 17.55
CA ILE A 197 25.78 8.53 18.40
C ILE A 197 25.97 7.14 17.80
N VAL A 198 25.61 6.97 16.53
CA VAL A 198 25.70 5.67 15.84
C VAL A 198 27.10 5.06 15.92
N PRO A 199 28.22 5.77 15.65
CA PRO A 199 29.56 5.18 15.72
C PRO A 199 29.96 4.76 17.13
N VAL A 200 29.47 5.45 18.16
CA VAL A 200 29.74 5.08 19.55
C VAL A 200 29.02 3.79 19.92
N VAL A 201 27.75 3.67 19.53
CA VAL A 201 26.95 2.47 19.77
C VAL A 201 27.51 1.29 18.97
N GLU A 202 27.88 1.49 17.71
CA GLU A 202 28.53 0.49 16.86
C GLU A 202 29.82 -0.07 17.48
N LYS A 203 30.66 0.80 18.01
CA LYS A 203 31.91 0.41 18.66
C LYS A 203 31.67 -0.44 19.91
N VAL A 204 30.60 -0.19 20.65
CA VAL A 204 30.28 -0.91 21.89
C VAL A 204 29.53 -2.22 21.60
N THR A 205 28.62 -2.22 20.67
CA THR A 205 27.74 -3.37 20.36
C THR A 205 28.29 -4.29 19.28
N GLY A 206 29.22 -3.81 18.44
CA GLY A 206 29.69 -4.53 17.26
C GLY A 206 28.66 -4.66 16.16
N ASP A 207 27.52 -3.94 16.28
CA ASP A 207 26.43 -3.98 15.30
C ASP A 207 26.59 -2.87 14.27
N HIS A 208 26.77 -3.23 12.99
CA HIS A 208 26.85 -2.28 11.87
C HIS A 208 25.48 -1.85 11.32
N ASN A 209 24.37 -2.41 11.83
CA ASN A 209 23.01 -2.13 11.37
C ASN A 209 22.14 -1.46 12.44
N ILE A 210 22.74 -0.54 13.20
CA ILE A 210 22.03 0.21 14.22
C ILE A 210 20.92 1.07 13.57
N GLN A 211 19.73 0.99 14.13
CA GLN A 211 18.62 1.82 13.72
C GLN A 211 18.35 2.87 14.80
N THR A 212 18.33 4.13 14.40
CA THR A 212 18.02 5.25 15.28
C THR A 212 16.73 5.93 14.85
N GLN A 213 15.92 6.34 15.82
CA GLN A 213 14.70 7.07 15.58
C GLN A 213 14.57 8.21 16.57
N LYS A 214 14.55 9.44 16.08
CA LYS A 214 14.26 10.61 16.91
C LYS A 214 12.78 10.69 17.23
N VAL A 215 12.45 10.88 18.51
CA VAL A 215 11.06 11.15 18.94
C VAL A 215 10.79 12.63 18.76
N SER A 216 9.92 12.98 17.81
CA SER A 216 9.61 14.38 17.46
C SER A 216 9.11 15.16 18.67
N GLY A 217 9.58 16.40 18.83
CA GLY A 217 9.22 17.28 19.95
C GLY A 217 9.85 16.91 21.28
N THR A 218 10.77 15.96 21.32
CA THR A 218 11.48 15.56 22.55
C THR A 218 12.98 15.44 22.30
N LYS A 219 13.75 15.38 23.39
CA LYS A 219 15.19 15.08 23.36
C LYS A 219 15.47 13.56 23.45
N GLN A 220 14.53 12.75 23.03
CA GLN A 220 14.63 11.29 23.11
C GLN A 220 14.98 10.69 21.75
N VAL A 221 15.87 9.71 21.79
CA VAL A 221 16.25 8.91 20.63
C VAL A 221 16.05 7.44 20.98
N VAL A 222 15.30 6.74 20.15
CA VAL A 222 15.17 5.28 20.23
C VAL A 222 16.32 4.67 19.44
N ILE A 223 17.12 3.89 20.09
CA ILE A 223 18.26 3.17 19.50
C ILE A 223 17.92 1.68 19.51
N LYS A 224 17.92 1.06 18.34
CA LYS A 224 17.72 -0.37 18.16
C LYS A 224 19.01 -1.01 17.68
N THR A 225 19.46 -2.04 18.38
CA THR A 225 20.68 -2.78 18.08
C THR A 225 20.48 -4.28 18.32
N VAL A 226 21.43 -5.09 17.92
CA VAL A 226 21.43 -6.53 18.20
C VAL A 226 21.25 -6.83 19.70
N THR A 227 20.88 -8.06 20.03
CA THR A 227 20.71 -8.49 21.42
C THR A 227 22.04 -8.33 22.18
N LEU A 228 22.02 -7.48 23.18
CA LEU A 228 23.16 -7.33 24.09
C LEU A 228 23.16 -8.51 25.05
N SER A 229 24.24 -9.32 25.05
CA SER A 229 24.50 -10.28 26.11
C SER A 229 25.02 -9.49 27.32
N LEU A 230 24.22 -9.38 28.35
CA LEU A 230 24.64 -8.91 29.68
C LEU A 230 25.45 -9.96 30.40
#